data_5f4dc3a4e4d508010d1ddf4bbe219e64
#
_entry.id   5f4dc3a4e4d508010d1ddf4bbe219e64
#
_cell.length_a   1.000
_cell.length_b   1.000
_cell.length_c   1.000
_cell.angle_alpha   90.00
_cell.angle_beta   90.00
_cell.angle_gamma   90.00
#
_symmetry.space_group_name_H-M   'P 1'
#
loop_
_entity.id
_entity.type
_entity.pdbx_description
1 polymer ?
#
loop_
_entity_poly.entity_id
_entity_poly.type
_entity_poly.pdbx_seq_one_letter_code
_entity_poly.pdbx_strand_id
1 'polypeptide(L)'
;MSPVTTAPTVDVHLEPDWARRSLIADVRRGLGNRPLRIPPQWLYDERGSELFDLITRLPEYYATEAERSILQQQAATIAELTDADTIIELGSGTSDKTHTLLRAFTSTGQLRRFIPFDVSEATLREAATTLARDYPGLLVHGVVGDFHQHLTHLPSDGVPMVAFLGSTIGNL
;
A
#
# COMPACT_ATOMS: atom_id res chain seq x y z
N MET A 1 7.53 -31.49 3.19
CA MET A 1 6.70 -30.97 2.09
C MET A 1 7.23 -29.58 1.78
N SER A 2 7.66 -29.33 0.53
CA SER A 2 8.05 -27.97 0.13
C SER A 2 6.83 -27.04 0.19
N PRO A 3 6.97 -25.82 0.72
CA PRO A 3 5.86 -24.87 0.72
C PRO A 3 5.45 -24.59 -0.73
N VAL A 4 4.15 -24.67 -0.98
CA VAL A 4 3.59 -24.31 -2.29
C VAL A 4 3.63 -22.79 -2.39
N THR A 5 4.52 -22.27 -3.22
CA THR A 5 4.53 -20.85 -3.56
C THR A 5 3.36 -20.61 -4.51
N THR A 6 2.32 -19.94 -4.03
CA THR A 6 1.20 -19.54 -4.87
C THR A 6 1.62 -18.28 -5.65
N ALA A 7 1.43 -18.30 -6.97
CA ALA A 7 1.69 -17.11 -7.78
C ALA A 7 0.76 -15.96 -7.32
N PRO A 8 1.29 -14.73 -7.21
CA PRO A 8 0.45 -13.59 -6.84
C PRO A 8 -0.58 -13.29 -7.94
N THR A 9 -1.76 -12.85 -7.52
CA THR A 9 -2.79 -12.33 -8.44
C THR A 9 -2.80 -10.82 -8.39
N VAL A 10 -3.18 -10.17 -9.50
CA VAL A 10 -3.32 -8.71 -9.57
C VAL A 10 -4.54 -8.35 -10.40
N ASP A 11 -5.51 -7.74 -9.76
CA ASP A 11 -6.71 -7.18 -10.40
C ASP A 11 -6.49 -5.70 -10.72
N VAL A 12 -6.85 -5.29 -11.94
CA VAL A 12 -6.69 -3.91 -12.41
C VAL A 12 -8.08 -3.31 -12.65
N HIS A 13 -8.43 -2.29 -11.86
CA HIS A 13 -9.71 -1.58 -11.95
C HIS A 13 -9.58 -0.20 -12.59
N LEU A 14 -8.36 0.25 -12.89
CA LEU A 14 -8.12 1.50 -13.58
C LEU A 14 -8.23 1.33 -15.09
N GLU A 15 -8.98 2.23 -15.73
CA GLU A 15 -9.02 2.31 -17.20
C GLU A 15 -7.62 2.68 -17.76
N PRO A 16 -7.26 2.24 -18.99
CA PRO A 16 -5.92 2.44 -19.54
C PRO A 16 -5.43 3.90 -19.54
N ASP A 17 -6.34 4.87 -19.68
CA ASP A 17 -6.02 6.32 -19.70
C ASP A 17 -6.46 7.05 -18.43
N TRP A 18 -6.78 6.30 -17.37
CA TRP A 18 -7.25 6.84 -16.10
C TRP A 18 -6.33 7.95 -15.55
N ALA A 19 -5.03 7.70 -15.46
CA ALA A 19 -4.08 8.66 -14.90
C ALA A 19 -4.11 10.00 -15.65
N ARG A 20 -4.10 9.94 -17.00
CA ARG A 20 -4.15 11.15 -17.83
C ARG A 20 -5.47 11.92 -17.68
N ARG A 21 -6.60 11.20 -17.70
CA ARG A 21 -7.92 11.83 -17.55
C ARG A 21 -8.08 12.46 -16.17
N SER A 22 -7.70 11.73 -15.12
CA SER A 22 -7.80 12.20 -13.74
C SER A 22 -6.88 13.41 -13.48
N LEU A 23 -5.64 13.37 -13.97
CA LEU A 23 -4.74 14.52 -13.87
C LEU A 23 -5.33 15.77 -14.53
N ILE A 24 -5.84 15.65 -15.76
CA ILE A 24 -6.46 16.77 -16.47
C ILE A 24 -7.67 17.32 -15.70
N ALA A 25 -8.50 16.45 -15.16
CA ALA A 25 -9.68 16.86 -14.39
C ALA A 25 -9.28 17.58 -13.09
N ASP A 26 -8.30 17.07 -12.39
CA ASP A 26 -7.81 17.63 -11.13
C ASP A 26 -7.11 18.98 -11.33
N VAL A 27 -6.27 19.09 -12.37
CA VAL A 27 -5.64 20.37 -12.72
C VAL A 27 -6.69 21.42 -13.10
N ARG A 28 -7.67 21.07 -13.93
CA ARG A 28 -8.76 22.01 -14.30
C ARG A 28 -9.55 22.45 -13.08
N ARG A 29 -9.89 21.53 -12.19
CA ARG A 29 -10.63 21.83 -10.96
C ARG A 29 -9.80 22.65 -9.99
N GLY A 30 -8.55 22.22 -9.75
CA GLY A 30 -7.69 22.81 -8.74
C GLY A 30 -7.16 24.19 -9.11
N LEU A 31 -6.86 24.43 -10.39
CA LEU A 31 -6.40 25.74 -10.87
C LEU A 31 -7.55 26.67 -11.26
N GLY A 32 -8.78 26.15 -11.43
CA GLY A 32 -9.98 26.93 -11.67
C GLY A 32 -10.62 27.52 -10.40
N ASN A 33 -10.19 27.10 -9.21
CA ASN A 33 -10.74 27.51 -7.92
C ASN A 33 -9.73 28.30 -7.07
N ARG A 34 -10.20 28.87 -5.96
CA ARG A 34 -9.36 29.52 -4.96
C ARG A 34 -9.59 28.88 -3.59
N PRO A 35 -8.53 28.55 -2.82
CA PRO A 35 -7.10 28.65 -3.18
C PRO A 35 -6.73 27.67 -4.28
N LEU A 36 -5.67 27.95 -5.05
CA LEU A 36 -5.14 27.05 -6.06
C LEU A 36 -4.62 25.76 -5.38
N ARG A 37 -5.03 24.60 -5.87
CA ARG A 37 -4.63 23.30 -5.32
C ARG A 37 -4.46 22.28 -6.43
N ILE A 38 -3.48 21.39 -6.26
CA ILE A 38 -3.36 20.14 -7.04
C ILE A 38 -3.23 19.01 -6.03
N PRO A 39 -3.98 17.90 -6.19
CA PRO A 39 -3.88 16.75 -5.29
C PRO A 39 -2.44 16.23 -5.21
N PRO A 40 -1.92 15.92 -4.00
CA PRO A 40 -0.54 15.46 -3.81
C PRO A 40 -0.18 14.18 -4.55
N GLN A 41 -1.15 13.32 -4.85
CA GLN A 41 -0.94 12.08 -5.60
C GLN A 41 -0.17 12.28 -6.92
N TRP A 42 -0.31 13.44 -7.57
CA TRP A 42 0.37 13.76 -8.82
C TRP A 42 1.85 14.13 -8.65
N LEU A 43 2.32 14.20 -7.41
CA LEU A 43 3.75 14.36 -7.09
C LEU A 43 4.49 13.01 -7.00
N TYR A 44 3.77 11.89 -7.05
CA TYR A 44 4.32 10.53 -6.91
C TYR A 44 4.40 9.81 -8.27
N ASP A 45 4.85 10.53 -9.32
CA ASP A 45 5.34 9.89 -10.54
C ASP A 45 6.68 9.17 -10.27
N GLU A 46 7.27 8.55 -11.27
CA GLU A 46 8.54 7.83 -11.13
C GLU A 46 9.62 8.70 -10.47
N ARG A 47 9.79 9.91 -10.98
CA ARG A 47 10.79 10.86 -10.45
C ARG A 47 10.43 11.37 -9.05
N GLY A 48 9.16 11.65 -8.81
CA GLY A 48 8.66 12.09 -7.50
C GLY A 48 8.82 11.02 -6.45
N SER A 49 8.60 9.76 -6.80
CA SER A 49 8.82 8.61 -5.91
C SER A 49 10.28 8.45 -5.53
N GLU A 50 11.22 8.56 -6.50
CA GLU A 50 12.66 8.56 -6.22
C GLU A 50 13.07 9.70 -5.27
N LEU A 51 12.55 10.92 -5.51
CA LEU A 51 12.82 12.08 -4.66
C LEU A 51 12.23 11.88 -3.25
N PHE A 52 11.05 11.29 -3.15
CA PHE A 52 10.46 10.97 -1.84
C PHE A 52 11.32 9.97 -1.07
N ASP A 53 11.84 8.93 -1.72
CA ASP A 53 12.77 7.99 -1.10
C ASP A 53 14.03 8.69 -0.53
N LEU A 54 14.53 9.71 -1.22
CA LEU A 54 15.64 10.51 -0.69
C LEU A 54 15.20 11.35 0.51
N ILE A 55 14.00 11.94 0.47
CA ILE A 55 13.44 12.73 1.58
C ILE A 55 13.28 11.86 2.84
N THR A 56 12.82 10.61 2.70
CA THR A 56 12.64 9.70 3.85
C THR A 56 13.95 9.38 4.60
N ARG A 57 15.10 9.67 4.00
CA ARG A 57 16.44 9.45 4.59
C ARG A 57 17.02 10.70 5.26
N LEU A 58 16.34 11.85 5.16
CA LEU A 58 16.77 13.09 5.78
C LEU A 58 16.43 13.07 7.28
N PRO A 59 17.35 13.53 8.15
CA PRO A 59 17.09 13.63 9.60
C PRO A 59 15.86 14.51 9.93
N GLU A 60 15.63 15.54 9.10
CA GLU A 60 14.50 16.46 9.27
C GLU A 60 13.15 15.79 8.98
N TYR A 61 13.13 14.75 8.14
CA TYR A 61 11.93 13.97 7.84
C TYR A 61 11.78 12.76 8.78
N TYR A 62 11.70 13.04 10.07
CA TYR A 62 11.69 12.02 11.12
C TYR A 62 10.49 11.08 11.10
N ALA A 63 9.40 11.45 10.41
CA ALA A 63 8.13 10.71 10.40
C ALA A 63 8.29 9.25 9.95
N THR A 64 9.11 9.00 8.94
CA THR A 64 9.38 7.63 8.43
C THR A 64 10.06 6.75 9.48
N GLU A 65 11.08 7.28 10.17
CA GLU A 65 11.79 6.52 11.21
C GLU A 65 10.93 6.35 12.48
N ALA A 66 10.13 7.36 12.83
CA ALA A 66 9.18 7.24 13.93
C ALA A 66 8.15 6.14 13.67
N GLU A 67 7.54 6.12 12.48
CA GLU A 67 6.61 5.06 12.08
C GLU A 67 7.27 3.68 12.06
N ARG A 68 8.50 3.57 11.50
CA ARG A 68 9.26 2.32 11.52
C ARG A 68 9.51 1.82 12.94
N SER A 69 9.92 2.72 13.84
CA SER A 69 10.14 2.39 15.26
C SER A 69 8.85 1.92 15.94
N ILE A 70 7.72 2.59 15.70
CA ILE A 70 6.41 2.19 16.24
C ILE A 70 6.02 0.79 15.71
N LEU A 71 6.15 0.55 14.42
CA LEU A 71 5.83 -0.75 13.83
C LEU A 71 6.72 -1.85 14.42
N GLN A 72 8.03 -1.62 14.57
CA GLN A 72 8.94 -2.59 15.18
C GLN A 72 8.55 -2.94 16.62
N GLN A 73 8.07 -1.98 17.39
CA GLN A 73 7.70 -2.16 18.79
C GLN A 73 6.30 -2.75 18.98
N GLN A 74 5.36 -2.43 18.07
CA GLN A 74 3.95 -2.69 18.28
C GLN A 74 3.34 -3.74 17.33
N ALA A 75 4.03 -4.13 16.26
CA ALA A 75 3.46 -5.03 15.26
C ALA A 75 2.99 -6.38 15.85
N ALA A 76 3.72 -6.92 16.82
CA ALA A 76 3.31 -8.17 17.49
C ALA A 76 2.01 -7.96 18.29
N THR A 77 1.94 -6.87 19.07
CA THR A 77 0.73 -6.53 19.85
C THR A 77 -0.46 -6.27 18.92
N ILE A 78 -0.24 -5.58 17.79
CA ILE A 78 -1.29 -5.34 16.79
C ILE A 78 -1.79 -6.68 16.23
N ALA A 79 -0.89 -7.59 15.89
CA ALA A 79 -1.25 -8.90 15.36
C ALA A 79 -2.07 -9.72 16.36
N GLU A 80 -1.69 -9.70 17.64
CA GLU A 80 -2.39 -10.41 18.70
C GLU A 80 -3.79 -9.83 19.00
N LEU A 81 -3.91 -8.49 18.96
CA LEU A 81 -5.18 -7.82 19.31
C LEU A 81 -6.22 -7.85 18.19
N THR A 82 -5.80 -7.93 16.94
CA THR A 82 -6.72 -7.82 15.79
C THR A 82 -7.28 -9.15 15.34
N ASP A 83 -6.61 -10.27 15.66
CA ASP A 83 -6.95 -11.61 15.15
C ASP A 83 -7.12 -11.63 13.61
N ALA A 84 -6.49 -10.70 12.91
CA ALA A 84 -6.69 -10.55 11.48
C ALA A 84 -6.01 -11.68 10.69
N ASP A 85 -6.74 -12.24 9.73
CA ASP A 85 -6.23 -13.23 8.77
C ASP A 85 -5.86 -12.60 7.43
N THR A 86 -6.24 -11.35 7.23
CA THR A 86 -6.04 -10.58 6.00
C THR A 86 -5.51 -9.19 6.34
N ILE A 87 -4.42 -8.78 5.71
CA ILE A 87 -3.93 -7.40 5.77
C ILE A 87 -4.20 -6.73 4.42
N ILE A 88 -4.83 -5.56 4.46
CA ILE A 88 -5.06 -4.69 3.31
C ILE A 88 -4.24 -3.43 3.51
N GLU A 89 -3.32 -3.11 2.61
CA GLU A 89 -2.52 -1.88 2.70
C GLU A 89 -2.90 -0.91 1.59
N LEU A 90 -3.38 0.26 2.00
CA LEU A 90 -3.75 1.33 1.07
C LEU A 90 -2.53 2.22 0.77
N GLY A 91 -2.22 2.38 -0.53
CA GLY A 91 -1.03 3.09 -0.96
C GLY A 91 0.25 2.32 -0.63
N SER A 92 0.28 1.02 -0.94
CA SER A 92 1.33 0.11 -0.52
C SER A 92 2.71 0.44 -1.11
N GLY A 93 2.77 1.06 -2.28
CA GLY A 93 4.03 1.36 -2.95
C GLY A 93 4.95 0.14 -3.04
N THR A 94 6.20 0.27 -2.59
CA THR A 94 7.18 -0.83 -2.52
C THR A 94 6.97 -1.80 -1.37
N SER A 95 6.04 -1.52 -0.46
CA SER A 95 5.71 -2.34 0.71
C SER A 95 6.86 -2.57 1.72
N ASP A 96 7.90 -1.74 1.71
CA ASP A 96 9.07 -1.93 2.59
C ASP A 96 8.72 -1.97 4.09
N LYS A 97 7.81 -1.08 4.53
CA LYS A 97 7.37 -1.03 5.93
C LYS A 97 6.46 -2.20 6.29
N THR A 98 5.73 -2.70 5.32
CA THR A 98 4.77 -3.79 5.46
C THR A 98 5.44 -5.09 5.90
N HIS A 99 6.70 -5.30 5.54
CA HIS A 99 7.46 -6.48 5.98
C HIS A 99 7.46 -6.64 7.52
N THR A 100 7.47 -5.55 8.28
CA THR A 100 7.41 -5.61 9.74
C THR A 100 6.07 -6.14 10.23
N LEU A 101 4.96 -5.67 9.65
CA LEU A 101 3.63 -6.18 9.95
C LEU A 101 3.49 -7.64 9.49
N LEU A 102 3.85 -7.95 8.24
CA LEU A 102 3.72 -9.29 7.69
C LEU A 102 4.47 -10.33 8.51
N ARG A 103 5.68 -10.03 9.00
CA ARG A 103 6.44 -10.92 9.89
C ARG A 103 5.70 -11.17 11.20
N ALA A 104 5.19 -10.11 11.84
CA ALA A 104 4.47 -10.23 13.09
C ALA A 104 3.19 -11.08 12.91
N PHE A 105 2.38 -10.78 11.91
CA PHE A 105 1.15 -11.51 11.63
C PHE A 105 1.40 -12.94 11.16
N THR A 106 2.45 -13.20 10.40
CA THR A 106 2.83 -14.57 10.01
C THR A 106 3.22 -15.39 11.24
N SER A 107 3.86 -14.77 12.25
CA SER A 107 4.25 -15.46 13.48
C SER A 107 3.07 -15.93 14.34
N THR A 108 1.89 -15.33 14.21
CA THR A 108 0.66 -15.82 14.88
C THR A 108 0.11 -17.09 14.23
N GLY A 109 0.53 -17.39 13.00
CA GLY A 109 0.01 -18.52 12.21
C GLY A 109 -1.40 -18.29 11.64
N GLN A 110 -1.97 -17.11 11.81
CA GLN A 110 -3.34 -16.77 11.36
C GLN A 110 -3.36 -16.09 10.00
N LEU A 111 -2.31 -15.33 9.66
CA LEU A 111 -2.25 -14.59 8.40
C LEU A 111 -2.34 -15.52 7.19
N ARG A 112 -3.33 -15.28 6.35
CA ARG A 112 -3.58 -16.05 5.12
C ARG A 112 -3.42 -15.23 3.86
N ARG A 113 -3.74 -13.91 3.94
CA ARG A 113 -3.81 -13.05 2.75
C ARG A 113 -3.19 -11.68 3.02
N PHE A 114 -2.49 -11.17 2.01
CA PHE A 114 -2.06 -9.79 1.94
C PHE A 114 -2.59 -9.15 0.65
N ILE A 115 -3.20 -7.98 0.78
CA ILE A 115 -3.81 -7.24 -0.33
C ILE A 115 -3.14 -5.86 -0.40
N PRO A 116 -2.05 -5.72 -1.16
CA PRO A 116 -1.52 -4.40 -1.49
C PRO A 116 -2.46 -3.70 -2.48
N PHE A 117 -2.82 -2.46 -2.16
CA PHE A 117 -3.67 -1.60 -2.98
C PHE A 117 -2.90 -0.35 -3.38
N ASP A 118 -2.75 -0.11 -4.68
CA ASP A 118 -2.04 1.06 -5.20
C ASP A 118 -2.56 1.45 -6.58
N VAL A 119 -2.27 2.68 -7.03
CA VAL A 119 -2.57 3.15 -8.40
C VAL A 119 -1.49 2.73 -9.41
N SER A 120 -0.28 2.39 -8.94
CA SER A 120 0.85 2.01 -9.76
C SER A 120 0.87 0.51 -10.02
N GLU A 121 0.37 0.08 -11.19
CA GLU A 121 0.35 -1.33 -11.57
C GLU A 121 1.75 -1.95 -11.59
N ALA A 122 2.74 -1.27 -12.15
CA ALA A 122 4.10 -1.79 -12.28
C ALA A 122 4.73 -2.04 -10.91
N THR A 123 4.69 -1.04 -10.02
CA THR A 123 5.22 -1.12 -8.66
C THR A 123 4.51 -2.23 -7.86
N LEU A 124 3.19 -2.32 -7.98
CA LEU A 124 2.39 -3.31 -7.25
C LEU A 124 2.69 -4.74 -7.71
N ARG A 125 2.86 -4.98 -9.02
CA ARG A 125 3.22 -6.31 -9.55
C ARG A 125 4.61 -6.76 -9.10
N GLU A 126 5.58 -5.84 -9.07
CA GLU A 126 6.92 -6.12 -8.57
C GLU A 126 6.90 -6.44 -7.07
N ALA A 127 6.24 -5.61 -6.27
CA ALA A 127 6.07 -5.82 -4.83
C ALA A 127 5.36 -7.15 -4.55
N ALA A 128 4.26 -7.44 -5.23
CA ALA A 128 3.50 -8.69 -5.06
C ALA A 128 4.36 -9.94 -5.38
N THR A 129 5.17 -9.87 -6.44
CA THR A 129 6.08 -10.97 -6.81
C THR A 129 7.14 -11.21 -5.74
N THR A 130 7.72 -10.14 -5.22
CA THR A 130 8.73 -10.19 -4.14
C THR A 130 8.12 -10.78 -2.88
N LEU A 131 6.96 -10.29 -2.46
CA LEU A 131 6.27 -10.74 -1.25
C LEU A 131 5.83 -12.22 -1.34
N ALA A 132 5.31 -12.67 -2.48
CA ALA A 132 4.94 -14.08 -2.67
C ALA A 132 6.14 -15.01 -2.56
N ARG A 133 7.34 -14.55 -2.96
CA ARG A 133 8.59 -15.30 -2.79
C ARG A 133 9.06 -15.31 -1.33
N ASP A 134 8.98 -14.15 -0.66
CA ASP A 134 9.53 -13.96 0.69
C ASP A 134 8.63 -14.54 1.79
N TYR A 135 7.33 -14.72 1.49
CA TYR A 135 6.32 -15.30 2.40
C TYR A 135 5.63 -16.51 1.77
N PRO A 136 6.30 -17.67 1.67
CA PRO A 136 5.71 -18.90 1.10
C PRO A 136 4.44 -19.31 1.86
N GLY A 137 3.35 -19.51 1.14
CA GLY A 137 2.04 -19.86 1.70
C GLY A 137 1.11 -18.67 1.98
N LEU A 138 1.63 -17.43 1.91
CA LEU A 138 0.79 -16.22 1.93
C LEU A 138 0.15 -16.00 0.55
N LEU A 139 -1.16 -15.81 0.53
CA LEU A 139 -1.87 -15.39 -0.68
C LEU A 139 -1.66 -13.88 -0.88
N VAL A 140 -0.92 -13.51 -1.91
CA VAL A 140 -0.74 -12.09 -2.28
C VAL A 140 -1.69 -11.76 -3.42
N HIS A 141 -2.62 -10.84 -3.16
CA HIS A 141 -3.63 -10.40 -4.11
C HIS A 141 -3.57 -8.88 -4.27
N GLY A 142 -2.84 -8.40 -5.27
CA GLY A 142 -2.73 -6.97 -5.55
C GLY A 142 -4.00 -6.41 -6.18
N VAL A 143 -4.38 -5.20 -5.79
CA VAL A 143 -5.50 -4.46 -6.36
C VAL A 143 -5.01 -3.11 -6.87
N VAL A 144 -5.04 -2.94 -8.19
CA VAL A 144 -4.69 -1.66 -8.84
C VAL A 144 -5.95 -0.82 -8.93
N GLY A 145 -5.97 0.29 -8.18
CA GLY A 145 -7.15 1.13 -8.08
C GLY A 145 -6.89 2.48 -7.42
N ASP A 146 -7.85 3.36 -7.57
CA ASP A 146 -7.95 4.61 -6.82
C ASP A 146 -8.82 4.37 -5.58
N PHE A 147 -8.28 4.54 -4.38
CA PHE A 147 -9.02 4.26 -3.16
C PHE A 147 -10.23 5.19 -2.93
N HIS A 148 -10.32 6.32 -3.64
CA HIS A 148 -11.55 7.13 -3.63
C HIS A 148 -12.72 6.48 -4.37
N GLN A 149 -12.45 5.50 -5.25
CA GLN A 149 -13.46 4.93 -6.15
C GLN A 149 -13.57 3.41 -6.09
N HIS A 150 -12.47 2.71 -5.76
CA HIS A 150 -12.36 1.26 -5.97
C HIS A 150 -12.25 0.42 -4.69
N LEU A 151 -12.44 1.02 -3.48
CA LEU A 151 -12.41 0.25 -2.22
C LEU A 151 -13.48 -0.84 -2.15
N THR A 152 -14.57 -0.70 -2.89
CA THR A 152 -15.64 -1.70 -2.97
C THR A 152 -15.23 -2.99 -3.66
N HIS A 153 -14.11 -2.99 -4.38
CA HIS A 153 -13.53 -4.17 -5.03
C HIS A 153 -12.62 -4.99 -4.11
N LEU A 154 -12.37 -4.48 -2.90
CA LEU A 154 -11.58 -5.24 -1.92
C LEU A 154 -12.36 -6.46 -1.42
N PRO A 155 -11.69 -7.62 -1.27
CA PRO A 155 -12.32 -8.79 -0.66
C PRO A 155 -12.83 -8.49 0.75
N SER A 156 -14.03 -8.97 1.05
CA SER A 156 -14.71 -8.76 2.34
C SER A 156 -14.79 -10.04 3.19
N ASP A 157 -14.22 -11.14 2.72
CA ASP A 157 -14.15 -12.40 3.45
C ASP A 157 -13.01 -12.43 4.45
N GLY A 158 -13.18 -13.11 5.58
CA GLY A 158 -12.20 -13.20 6.66
C GLY A 158 -12.28 -12.03 7.66
N VAL A 159 -11.19 -11.84 8.40
CA VAL A 159 -11.02 -10.74 9.37
C VAL A 159 -9.95 -9.78 8.84
N PRO A 160 -10.35 -8.72 8.10
CA PRO A 160 -9.39 -7.80 7.51
C PRO A 160 -8.89 -6.77 8.52
N MET A 161 -7.59 -6.49 8.51
CA MET A 161 -6.98 -5.30 9.07
C MET A 161 -6.57 -4.37 7.91
N VAL A 162 -7.04 -3.14 7.94
CA VAL A 162 -6.63 -2.13 6.97
C VAL A 162 -5.46 -1.33 7.54
N ALA A 163 -4.35 -1.33 6.82
CA ALA A 163 -3.16 -0.53 7.11
C ALA A 163 -3.09 0.66 6.14
N PHE A 164 -2.89 1.85 6.68
CA PHE A 164 -2.71 3.08 5.91
C PHE A 164 -1.45 3.77 6.41
N LEU A 165 -0.32 3.35 5.87
CA LEU A 165 1.02 3.73 6.31
C LEU A 165 1.57 4.93 5.53
N GLY A 166 2.71 5.47 5.99
CA GLY A 166 3.43 6.51 5.27
C GLY A 166 2.82 7.89 5.35
N SER A 167 1.94 8.16 6.33
CA SER A 167 1.25 9.44 6.50
C SER A 167 0.36 9.85 5.32
N THR A 168 0.04 8.94 4.42
CA THR A 168 -0.79 9.18 3.23
C THR A 168 -2.16 9.75 3.61
N ILE A 169 -2.71 9.33 4.77
CA ILE A 169 -3.98 9.85 5.30
C ILE A 169 -3.97 11.39 5.53
N GLY A 170 -2.79 11.97 5.75
CA GLY A 170 -2.64 13.42 5.90
C GLY A 170 -2.82 14.22 4.60
N ASN A 171 -2.92 13.54 3.47
CA ASN A 171 -3.10 14.13 2.14
C ASN A 171 -4.57 14.10 1.66
N LEU A 172 -5.48 13.60 2.48
CA LEU A 172 -6.92 13.47 2.16
C LEU A 172 -7.73 14.68 2.56
#